data_bd58ef3442e235f5f1d3e186be832e46
#
_entry.id   bd58ef3442e235f5f1d3e186be832e46
#
_cell.length_a   1.000
_cell.length_b   1.000
_cell.length_c   1.000
_cell.angle_alpha   90.00
_cell.angle_beta   90.00
_cell.angle_gamma   90.00
#
_symmetry.space_group_name_H-M   'P 1'
#
loop_
_entity.id
_entity.type
_entity.pdbx_description
1 polymer ?
#
loop_
_entity_poly.entity_id
_entity_poly.type
_entity_poly.pdbx_seq_one_letter_code
_entity_poly.pdbx_strand_id
1 'polypeptide(L)'
;MVQSTLVAFSALTMLACATSGVDQDRAPYFDAAYNDRNRAPASMTPPQNAGDLAARIDSGSNRAQADYHFAAGEAYSFDGIHSKAIESFKTVLIYDADSVQVRLRLAAEYVKMGSMSEALRQAEEAATLAPKNPDVHLLLGGLYSNLKNYPKAIDSYETTLKLDAKNNDALMYLGAVYAERKDFDKAVKYFEALAKNDDYATPQTAYYYIGRIREDQGTKPALKASESAFKKAIEMKPDYVEATVGLGGFYIRQKKTSMAIDVMRKFQRDHGPNMKIADLLSALYLQEEKYDLALEQLSILESDPDEALNVKVKMALIYIDQKQFPKAASKLHEVLKQAPDSDKIRFYLAAVYEEMAVADKAVEHFSKVPAASSFYQDSIVHAAYLLKEMKKTKDAVKLVESALKERKDIPQFYAVYASLMDDVGQVDPALALLKEGIEKFPDYVQLRFFMGTLLDRKGEKEKSVEEMKKVVEMDPNHVQGLNYLAFSYADMGVRLEEAETLVKRALEMEPKDGYILDTYGWILFKQGKTGDAIRVLETAHSHQPKESIIAEHLGDAYYRSQLMDKARRMYEKAAEYTSDESKIREIRLKITAIEKQEVVGFSGRQPASLPVPETKGPKADK
;
A
#
# COMPACT_ATOMS: atom_id res chain seq x y z
N MET A 1 3.98 19.03 19.16
CA MET A 1 3.21 17.77 19.25
C MET A 1 3.26 17.14 17.88
N VAL A 2 4.10 16.13 17.70
CA VAL A 2 3.99 15.21 16.55
C VAL A 2 3.01 14.14 17.00
N GLN A 3 1.74 14.29 16.65
CA GLN A 3 0.81 13.18 16.73
C GLN A 3 1.31 12.11 15.77
N SER A 4 1.50 10.90 16.29
CA SER A 4 1.95 9.72 15.56
C SER A 4 1.19 9.57 14.24
N THR A 5 1.85 9.90 13.14
CA THR A 5 1.31 9.81 11.77
C THR A 5 1.20 8.36 11.27
N LEU A 6 1.52 7.37 12.09
CA LEU A 6 1.31 5.93 11.79
C LEU A 6 -0.16 5.49 11.86
N VAL A 7 -1.05 6.31 12.43
CA VAL A 7 -2.47 5.94 12.64
C VAL A 7 -3.31 6.01 11.35
N ALA A 8 -2.80 6.55 10.24
CA ALA A 8 -3.58 6.74 9.01
C ALA A 8 -3.32 5.72 7.89
N PHE A 9 -2.50 4.70 8.09
CA PHE A 9 -2.45 3.55 7.18
C PHE A 9 -3.46 2.50 7.63
N SER A 10 -4.74 2.84 7.51
CA SER A 10 -5.84 1.92 7.74
C SER A 10 -5.76 0.74 6.76
N ALA A 11 -6.23 -0.42 7.21
CA ALA A 11 -6.40 -1.64 6.44
C ALA A 11 -7.08 -1.44 5.05
N LEU A 12 -7.74 -0.29 4.82
CA LEU A 12 -8.37 0.08 3.55
C LEU A 12 -7.36 0.26 2.39
N THR A 13 -6.13 0.71 2.65
CA THR A 13 -5.10 0.82 1.58
C THR A 13 -4.48 -0.52 1.21
N MET A 14 -4.56 -1.52 2.10
CA MET A 14 -4.15 -2.90 1.77
C MET A 14 -5.18 -3.64 0.92
N LEU A 15 -6.48 -3.29 1.03
CA LEU A 15 -7.53 -3.89 0.20
C LEU A 15 -7.39 -3.54 -1.29
N ALA A 16 -6.85 -2.37 -1.62
CA ALA A 16 -6.65 -1.95 -3.02
C ALA A 16 -5.59 -2.79 -3.76
N CYS A 17 -4.64 -3.40 -3.04
CA CYS A 17 -3.67 -4.33 -3.63
C CYS A 17 -4.15 -5.79 -3.67
N ALA A 18 -5.09 -6.18 -2.80
CA ALA A 18 -5.60 -7.55 -2.74
C ALA A 18 -6.75 -7.80 -3.73
N THR A 19 -7.48 -6.77 -4.17
CA THR A 19 -8.56 -6.91 -5.15
C THR A 19 -8.09 -6.99 -6.60
N SER A 20 -6.84 -6.64 -6.91
CA SER A 20 -6.26 -6.80 -8.25
C SER A 20 -5.83 -8.25 -8.56
N GLY A 21 -5.71 -9.14 -7.56
CA GLY A 21 -5.35 -10.54 -7.74
C GLY A 21 -6.49 -11.45 -8.19
N VAL A 22 -7.74 -11.07 -7.96
CA VAL A 22 -8.90 -11.93 -8.30
C VAL A 22 -9.25 -11.89 -9.80
N ASP A 23 -8.77 -10.87 -10.55
CA ASP A 23 -9.01 -10.77 -11.99
C ASP A 23 -7.87 -11.37 -12.85
N GLN A 24 -6.74 -11.78 -12.29
CA GLN A 24 -5.63 -12.38 -13.04
C GLN A 24 -5.80 -13.88 -13.31
N ASP A 25 -6.72 -14.58 -12.62
CA ASP A 25 -7.04 -16.00 -12.88
C ASP A 25 -8.06 -16.21 -14.02
N ARG A 26 -8.31 -15.21 -14.85
CA ARG A 26 -8.95 -15.41 -16.17
C ARG A 26 -7.92 -15.87 -17.19
N ALA A 27 -7.26 -17.01 -16.89
CA ALA A 27 -6.57 -17.74 -17.95
C ALA A 27 -7.61 -18.12 -19.01
N PRO A 28 -7.37 -17.82 -20.29
CA PRO A 28 -8.27 -18.23 -21.35
C PRO A 28 -8.43 -19.75 -21.27
N TYR A 29 -9.63 -20.24 -21.58
CA TYR A 29 -10.03 -21.67 -21.54
C TYR A 29 -9.04 -22.63 -22.24
N PHE A 30 -8.04 -22.08 -22.94
CA PHE A 30 -7.05 -22.81 -23.73
C PHE A 30 -5.73 -23.16 -23.02
N ASP A 31 -5.34 -22.45 -21.94
CA ASP A 31 -4.00 -22.67 -21.34
C ASP A 31 -3.90 -23.94 -20.49
N ALA A 32 -4.97 -24.39 -19.88
CA ALA A 32 -4.96 -25.57 -19.00
C ALA A 32 -4.87 -26.91 -19.75
N ALA A 33 -5.36 -26.97 -20.99
CA ALA A 33 -5.46 -28.21 -21.74
C ALA A 33 -4.15 -28.63 -22.46
N TYR A 34 -3.22 -27.68 -22.64
CA TYR A 34 -1.97 -27.91 -23.40
C TYR A 34 -0.82 -28.46 -22.56
N ASN A 35 -0.83 -28.25 -21.25
CA ASN A 35 0.30 -28.58 -20.37
C ASN A 35 0.35 -30.03 -19.83
N ASP A 36 -0.70 -30.83 -19.98
CA ASP A 36 -0.79 -32.13 -19.28
C ASP A 36 -0.25 -33.36 -20.06
N ARG A 37 0.21 -33.19 -21.32
CA ARG A 37 0.66 -34.32 -22.17
C ARG A 37 2.16 -34.44 -22.45
N ASN A 38 3.03 -33.68 -21.82
CA ASN A 38 4.49 -33.78 -22.07
C ASN A 38 5.21 -34.74 -21.08
N ARG A 39 4.82 -36.02 -21.03
CA ARG A 39 5.72 -37.08 -20.51
C ARG A 39 6.32 -37.86 -21.67
N ALA A 40 7.60 -37.59 -21.93
CA ALA A 40 8.39 -38.26 -22.96
C ALA A 40 8.95 -39.61 -22.52
N PRO A 41 9.12 -40.59 -23.42
CA PRO A 41 9.92 -41.79 -23.17
C PRO A 41 11.43 -41.53 -23.32
N ALA A 42 12.21 -42.36 -22.68
CA ALA A 42 13.65 -42.23 -22.43
C ALA A 42 14.56 -42.02 -23.66
N SER A 43 15.62 -41.28 -23.43
CA SER A 43 16.66 -40.78 -24.34
C SER A 43 17.33 -41.80 -25.24
N MET A 44 17.44 -41.50 -26.54
CA MET A 44 18.45 -42.06 -27.46
C MET A 44 19.37 -40.94 -27.98
N THR A 45 20.67 -41.10 -27.86
CA THR A 45 21.69 -40.20 -28.40
C THR A 45 21.79 -40.31 -29.91
N PRO A 46 21.80 -39.16 -30.67
CA PRO A 46 21.95 -39.21 -32.14
C PRO A 46 23.39 -39.46 -32.58
N PRO A 47 23.60 -40.14 -33.71
CA PRO A 47 24.94 -40.34 -34.27
C PRO A 47 25.48 -39.06 -34.94
N GLN A 48 26.76 -38.77 -34.65
CA GLN A 48 27.52 -37.71 -35.30
C GLN A 48 28.01 -38.20 -36.69
N ASN A 49 27.48 -37.60 -37.76
CA ASN A 49 27.97 -37.51 -39.14
C ASN A 49 26.89 -37.80 -40.19
N ALA A 50 26.25 -36.75 -40.69
CA ALA A 50 25.31 -36.83 -41.81
C ALA A 50 25.84 -35.97 -43.00
N GLY A 51 27.01 -36.30 -43.50
CA GLY A 51 27.65 -35.51 -44.54
C GLY A 51 28.19 -36.27 -45.74
N ASP A 52 27.69 -37.42 -46.17
CA ASP A 52 28.09 -38.02 -47.45
C ASP A 52 27.18 -39.21 -47.81
N LEU A 53 26.05 -38.95 -48.48
CA LEU A 53 25.30 -40.00 -49.20
C LEU A 53 24.27 -39.38 -50.16
N ALA A 54 24.77 -38.60 -51.12
CA ALA A 54 24.02 -38.32 -52.33
C ALA A 54 24.25 -39.45 -53.32
N ALA A 55 23.14 -40.05 -53.75
CA ALA A 55 23.00 -40.97 -54.86
C ALA A 55 22.88 -42.45 -54.52
N ARG A 56 21.64 -42.86 -54.34
CA ARG A 56 21.05 -44.10 -54.91
C ARG A 56 19.55 -44.07 -54.66
N ILE A 57 18.80 -43.81 -55.75
CA ILE A 57 17.34 -43.87 -55.70
C ILE A 57 16.92 -45.36 -55.77
N ASP A 58 16.86 -45.99 -54.57
CA ASP A 58 16.20 -47.26 -54.37
C ASP A 58 15.10 -47.04 -53.30
N SER A 59 13.91 -47.58 -53.48
CA SER A 59 12.76 -47.37 -52.59
C SER A 59 13.06 -47.77 -51.13
N GLY A 60 13.97 -48.74 -50.93
CA GLY A 60 14.43 -49.15 -49.62
C GLY A 60 15.37 -48.10 -48.97
N SER A 61 16.22 -47.42 -49.77
CA SER A 61 17.08 -46.38 -49.30
C SER A 61 16.33 -45.10 -48.91
N ASN A 62 15.34 -44.74 -49.73
CA ASN A 62 14.48 -43.57 -49.41
C ASN A 62 13.72 -43.75 -48.11
N ARG A 63 13.18 -44.94 -47.84
CA ARG A 63 12.50 -45.24 -46.59
C ARG A 63 13.44 -45.19 -45.40
N ALA A 64 14.65 -45.75 -45.51
CA ALA A 64 15.62 -45.69 -44.43
C ALA A 64 16.09 -44.24 -44.15
N GLN A 65 16.22 -43.39 -45.17
CA GLN A 65 16.50 -41.97 -44.98
C GLN A 65 15.33 -41.22 -44.33
N ALA A 66 14.09 -41.51 -44.73
CA ALA A 66 12.88 -40.93 -44.12
C ALA A 66 12.81 -41.31 -42.64
N ASP A 67 12.98 -42.60 -42.28
CA ASP A 67 12.98 -43.08 -40.90
C ASP A 67 14.08 -42.46 -40.05
N TYR A 68 15.30 -42.31 -40.62
CA TYR A 68 16.41 -41.65 -39.92
C TYR A 68 16.10 -40.16 -39.61
N HIS A 69 15.68 -39.40 -40.61
CA HIS A 69 15.35 -38.01 -40.40
C HIS A 69 14.11 -37.80 -39.54
N PHE A 70 13.15 -38.72 -39.55
CA PHE A 70 12.02 -38.71 -38.65
C PHE A 70 12.47 -38.89 -37.19
N ALA A 71 13.30 -39.91 -36.91
CA ALA A 71 13.86 -40.14 -35.59
C ALA A 71 14.71 -38.95 -35.11
N ALA A 72 15.53 -38.35 -36.00
CA ALA A 72 16.28 -37.15 -35.68
C ALA A 72 15.37 -35.95 -35.34
N GLY A 73 14.27 -35.77 -36.11
CA GLY A 73 13.28 -34.74 -35.88
C GLY A 73 12.61 -34.90 -34.52
N GLU A 74 12.20 -36.13 -34.14
CA GLU A 74 11.64 -36.43 -32.81
C GLU A 74 12.64 -36.13 -31.69
N ALA A 75 13.90 -36.53 -31.85
CA ALA A 75 14.96 -36.24 -30.87
C ALA A 75 15.17 -34.74 -30.68
N TYR A 76 15.29 -33.96 -31.76
CA TYR A 76 15.41 -32.52 -31.67
C TYR A 76 14.16 -31.84 -31.08
N SER A 77 12.97 -32.35 -31.39
CA SER A 77 11.72 -31.87 -30.80
C SER A 77 11.72 -32.09 -29.28
N PHE A 78 12.17 -33.25 -28.83
CA PHE A 78 12.29 -33.61 -27.43
C PHE A 78 13.30 -32.70 -26.67
N ASP A 79 14.45 -32.40 -27.31
CA ASP A 79 15.48 -31.51 -26.77
C ASP A 79 15.09 -30.02 -26.84
N GLY A 80 13.89 -29.68 -27.35
CA GLY A 80 13.45 -28.30 -27.53
C GLY A 80 14.14 -27.54 -28.66
N ILE A 81 14.89 -28.23 -29.53
CA ILE A 81 15.64 -27.63 -30.66
C ILE A 81 14.71 -27.59 -31.90
N HIS A 82 13.62 -26.83 -31.78
CA HIS A 82 12.51 -26.79 -32.75
C HIS A 82 12.95 -26.51 -34.19
N SER A 83 13.94 -25.62 -34.41
CA SER A 83 14.46 -25.30 -35.76
C SER A 83 15.06 -26.53 -36.46
N LYS A 84 15.87 -27.34 -35.73
CA LYS A 84 16.44 -28.57 -36.29
C LYS A 84 15.38 -29.68 -36.45
N ALA A 85 14.40 -29.75 -35.56
CA ALA A 85 13.27 -30.65 -35.73
C ALA A 85 12.51 -30.35 -37.04
N ILE A 86 12.24 -29.08 -37.33
CA ILE A 86 11.59 -28.62 -38.55
C ILE A 86 12.42 -28.99 -39.78
N GLU A 87 13.75 -28.77 -39.79
CA GLU A 87 14.62 -29.16 -40.88
C GLU A 87 14.59 -30.65 -41.13
N SER A 88 14.67 -31.46 -40.05
CA SER A 88 14.61 -32.90 -40.15
C SER A 88 13.27 -33.40 -40.69
N PHE A 89 12.16 -32.90 -40.19
CA PHE A 89 10.83 -33.27 -40.71
C PHE A 89 10.62 -32.80 -42.18
N LYS A 90 11.12 -31.63 -42.56
CA LYS A 90 11.12 -31.23 -44.00
C LYS A 90 11.92 -32.18 -44.87
N THR A 91 13.04 -32.67 -44.35
CA THR A 91 13.86 -33.65 -45.09
C THR A 91 13.11 -34.97 -45.26
N VAL A 92 12.35 -35.42 -44.25
CA VAL A 92 11.46 -36.59 -44.40
C VAL A 92 10.50 -36.41 -45.58
N LEU A 93 9.88 -35.22 -45.72
CA LEU A 93 8.92 -34.95 -46.80
C LEU A 93 9.55 -34.91 -48.21
N ILE A 94 10.89 -34.88 -48.33
CA ILE A 94 11.58 -35.06 -49.61
C ILE A 94 11.52 -36.54 -50.05
N TYR A 95 11.58 -37.46 -49.07
CA TYR A 95 11.59 -38.88 -49.31
C TYR A 95 10.20 -39.51 -49.23
N ASP A 96 9.31 -38.94 -48.42
CA ASP A 96 7.90 -39.39 -48.23
C ASP A 96 7.00 -38.14 -48.21
N ALA A 97 6.67 -37.64 -49.43
CA ALA A 97 5.94 -36.39 -49.60
C ALA A 97 4.47 -36.47 -49.06
N ASP A 98 3.89 -37.64 -48.98
CA ASP A 98 2.50 -37.89 -48.64
C ASP A 98 2.34 -38.27 -47.15
N SER A 99 3.40 -38.19 -46.34
CA SER A 99 3.37 -38.55 -44.94
C SER A 99 2.54 -37.56 -44.11
N VAL A 100 1.34 -37.93 -43.79
CA VAL A 100 0.41 -37.15 -42.94
C VAL A 100 0.98 -36.99 -41.54
N GLN A 101 1.58 -38.03 -40.97
CA GLN A 101 2.19 -37.99 -39.64
C GLN A 101 3.29 -36.92 -39.53
N VAL A 102 4.18 -36.85 -40.54
CA VAL A 102 5.28 -35.87 -40.56
C VAL A 102 4.73 -34.47 -40.69
N ARG A 103 3.69 -34.25 -41.50
CA ARG A 103 3.05 -32.93 -41.62
C ARG A 103 2.42 -32.48 -40.33
N LEU A 104 1.77 -33.39 -39.57
CA LEU A 104 1.23 -33.07 -38.25
C LEU A 104 2.34 -32.70 -37.26
N ARG A 105 3.46 -33.45 -37.27
CA ARG A 105 4.62 -33.14 -36.43
C ARG A 105 5.26 -31.82 -36.80
N LEU A 106 5.46 -31.56 -38.09
CA LEU A 106 5.99 -30.32 -38.59
C LEU A 106 5.09 -29.12 -38.25
N ALA A 107 3.79 -29.28 -38.36
CA ALA A 107 2.84 -28.25 -37.95
C ALA A 107 2.94 -27.97 -36.41
N ALA A 108 3.06 -29.01 -35.60
CA ALA A 108 3.24 -28.85 -34.15
C ALA A 108 4.53 -28.08 -33.80
N GLU A 109 5.65 -28.38 -34.50
CA GLU A 109 6.91 -27.63 -34.29
C GLU A 109 6.80 -26.16 -34.72
N TYR A 110 6.08 -25.88 -35.82
CA TYR A 110 5.80 -24.50 -36.23
C TYR A 110 4.95 -23.75 -35.22
N VAL A 111 3.97 -24.41 -34.56
CA VAL A 111 3.20 -23.82 -33.47
C VAL A 111 4.12 -23.40 -32.31
N LYS A 112 5.03 -24.29 -31.89
CA LYS A 112 6.00 -24.00 -30.82
C LYS A 112 6.93 -22.84 -31.15
N MET A 113 7.24 -22.67 -32.44
CA MET A 113 8.03 -21.53 -32.97
C MET A 113 7.20 -20.25 -33.20
N GLY A 114 5.89 -20.27 -32.98
CA GLY A 114 4.99 -19.14 -33.26
C GLY A 114 4.69 -18.91 -34.75
N SER A 115 5.12 -19.82 -35.64
CA SER A 115 4.97 -19.71 -37.11
C SER A 115 3.62 -20.27 -37.54
N MET A 116 2.51 -19.60 -37.18
CA MET A 116 1.15 -20.10 -37.34
C MET A 116 0.72 -20.30 -38.79
N SER A 117 1.24 -19.47 -39.74
CA SER A 117 0.94 -19.60 -41.18
C SER A 117 1.49 -20.89 -41.76
N GLU A 118 2.71 -21.25 -41.40
CA GLU A 118 3.37 -22.47 -41.83
C GLU A 118 2.72 -23.69 -41.19
N ALA A 119 2.39 -23.60 -39.90
CA ALA A 119 1.64 -24.66 -39.18
C ALA A 119 0.29 -24.94 -39.87
N LEU A 120 -0.46 -23.88 -40.19
CA LEU A 120 -1.75 -24.02 -40.88
C LEU A 120 -1.59 -24.63 -42.28
N ARG A 121 -0.60 -24.20 -43.05
CA ARG A 121 -0.35 -24.78 -44.38
C ARG A 121 -0.05 -26.27 -44.30
N GLN A 122 0.78 -26.73 -43.36
CA GLN A 122 1.08 -28.16 -43.18
C GLN A 122 -0.15 -28.95 -42.74
N ALA A 123 -0.99 -28.40 -41.88
CA ALA A 123 -2.23 -29.04 -41.47
C ALA A 123 -3.28 -29.10 -42.57
N GLU A 124 -3.41 -28.08 -43.42
CA GLU A 124 -4.30 -28.08 -44.61
C GLU A 124 -3.85 -29.08 -45.65
N GLU A 125 -2.52 -29.16 -45.93
CA GLU A 125 -1.96 -30.20 -46.81
C GLU A 125 -2.22 -31.60 -46.24
N ALA A 126 -2.08 -31.83 -44.91
CA ALA A 126 -2.41 -33.09 -44.29
C ALA A 126 -3.89 -33.43 -44.44
N ALA A 127 -4.80 -32.45 -44.38
CA ALA A 127 -6.23 -32.66 -44.53
C ALA A 127 -6.63 -33.07 -45.97
N THR A 128 -5.88 -32.59 -46.98
CA THR A 128 -6.09 -33.02 -48.35
C THR A 128 -5.66 -34.47 -48.57
N LEU A 129 -4.57 -34.89 -47.93
CA LEU A 129 -4.05 -36.25 -48.00
C LEU A 129 -4.89 -37.26 -47.21
N ALA A 130 -5.38 -36.85 -46.04
CA ALA A 130 -6.13 -37.73 -45.13
C ALA A 130 -7.42 -37.07 -44.60
N PRO A 131 -8.42 -36.84 -45.43
CA PRO A 131 -9.65 -36.11 -45.04
C PRO A 131 -10.52 -36.83 -44.02
N LYS A 132 -10.25 -38.12 -43.75
CA LYS A 132 -10.95 -38.93 -42.73
C LYS A 132 -10.10 -39.17 -41.48
N ASN A 133 -9.00 -38.49 -41.32
CA ASN A 133 -8.18 -38.61 -40.10
C ASN A 133 -8.64 -37.59 -39.08
N PRO A 134 -9.15 -38.00 -37.90
CA PRO A 134 -9.64 -37.09 -36.86
C PRO A 134 -8.55 -36.19 -36.29
N ASP A 135 -7.30 -36.66 -36.17
CA ASP A 135 -6.18 -35.88 -35.61
C ASP A 135 -5.84 -34.68 -36.47
N VAL A 136 -5.97 -34.80 -37.80
CA VAL A 136 -5.76 -33.70 -38.74
C VAL A 136 -6.76 -32.57 -38.52
N HIS A 137 -8.06 -32.96 -38.41
CA HIS A 137 -9.11 -31.96 -38.16
C HIS A 137 -9.03 -31.38 -36.75
N LEU A 138 -8.62 -32.18 -35.76
CA LEU A 138 -8.37 -31.69 -34.41
C LEU A 138 -7.28 -30.59 -34.39
N LEU A 139 -6.15 -30.85 -35.08
CA LEU A 139 -5.07 -29.87 -35.20
C LEU A 139 -5.53 -28.61 -35.95
N LEU A 140 -6.26 -28.75 -37.05
CA LEU A 140 -6.82 -27.60 -37.77
C LEU A 140 -7.76 -26.78 -36.89
N GLY A 141 -8.61 -27.43 -36.11
CA GLY A 141 -9.47 -26.78 -35.13
C GLY A 141 -8.67 -25.95 -34.13
N GLY A 142 -7.57 -26.48 -33.60
CA GLY A 142 -6.64 -25.78 -32.70
C GLY A 142 -5.99 -24.56 -33.34
N LEU A 143 -5.47 -24.71 -34.57
CA LEU A 143 -4.84 -23.64 -35.30
C LEU A 143 -5.81 -22.49 -35.62
N TYR A 144 -7.02 -22.83 -36.11
CA TYR A 144 -8.05 -21.83 -36.37
C TYR A 144 -8.56 -21.15 -35.08
N SER A 145 -8.62 -21.87 -33.95
CA SER A 145 -8.96 -21.29 -32.64
C SER A 145 -7.93 -20.28 -32.20
N ASN A 146 -6.64 -20.60 -32.30
CA ASN A 146 -5.55 -19.71 -31.99
C ASN A 146 -5.57 -18.42 -32.85
N LEU A 147 -5.90 -18.58 -34.14
CA LEU A 147 -6.09 -17.46 -35.07
C LEU A 147 -7.45 -16.75 -34.88
N LYS A 148 -8.24 -17.12 -33.88
CA LYS A 148 -9.58 -16.59 -33.59
C LYS A 148 -10.57 -16.72 -34.76
N ASN A 149 -10.28 -17.66 -35.70
CA ASN A 149 -11.21 -18.01 -36.77
C ASN A 149 -12.19 -19.08 -36.28
N TYR A 150 -13.06 -18.70 -35.36
CA TYR A 150 -13.99 -19.62 -34.69
C TYR A 150 -14.92 -20.38 -35.64
N PRO A 151 -15.42 -19.80 -36.76
CA PRO A 151 -16.24 -20.59 -37.69
C PRO A 151 -15.52 -21.81 -38.24
N LYS A 152 -14.27 -21.64 -38.73
CA LYS A 152 -13.45 -22.75 -39.23
C LYS A 152 -13.01 -23.72 -38.14
N ALA A 153 -12.70 -23.18 -36.93
CA ALA A 153 -12.38 -24.01 -35.78
C ALA A 153 -13.53 -24.95 -35.42
N ILE A 154 -14.75 -24.43 -35.35
CA ILE A 154 -15.97 -25.22 -35.05
C ILE A 154 -16.16 -26.30 -36.11
N ASP A 155 -16.10 -25.95 -37.41
CA ASP A 155 -16.27 -26.94 -38.50
C ASP A 155 -15.24 -28.07 -38.41
N SER A 156 -13.97 -27.72 -38.11
CA SER A 156 -12.88 -28.68 -37.94
C SER A 156 -13.13 -29.62 -36.74
N TYR A 157 -13.47 -29.07 -35.58
CA TYR A 157 -13.77 -29.91 -34.40
C TYR A 157 -15.05 -30.74 -34.56
N GLU A 158 -16.10 -30.21 -35.21
CA GLU A 158 -17.29 -30.97 -35.54
C GLU A 158 -17.00 -32.12 -36.53
N THR A 159 -16.06 -31.89 -37.46
CA THR A 159 -15.58 -32.93 -38.35
C THR A 159 -14.84 -34.02 -37.58
N THR A 160 -13.96 -33.61 -36.60
CA THR A 160 -13.31 -34.56 -35.69
C THR A 160 -14.38 -35.44 -34.98
N LEU A 161 -15.44 -34.82 -34.42
CA LEU A 161 -16.50 -35.55 -33.73
C LEU A 161 -17.38 -36.39 -34.64
N LYS A 162 -17.52 -36.08 -35.93
CA LYS A 162 -18.17 -36.96 -36.93
C LYS A 162 -17.35 -38.21 -37.22
N LEU A 163 -16.02 -38.10 -37.16
CA LEU A 163 -15.08 -39.21 -37.40
C LEU A 163 -14.84 -40.04 -36.14
N ASP A 164 -14.76 -39.39 -35.00
CA ASP A 164 -14.58 -39.97 -33.69
C ASP A 164 -15.49 -39.24 -32.67
N ALA A 165 -16.68 -39.75 -32.45
CA ALA A 165 -17.72 -39.13 -31.61
C ALA A 165 -17.35 -39.04 -30.12
N LYS A 166 -16.33 -39.80 -29.68
CA LYS A 166 -15.84 -39.82 -28.29
C LYS A 166 -14.54 -39.06 -28.11
N ASN A 167 -14.09 -38.31 -29.10
CA ASN A 167 -12.84 -37.55 -29.00
C ASN A 167 -12.92 -36.48 -27.90
N ASN A 168 -12.24 -36.74 -26.78
CA ASN A 168 -12.28 -35.90 -25.59
C ASN A 168 -11.73 -34.49 -25.85
N ASP A 169 -10.66 -34.40 -26.64
CA ASP A 169 -10.05 -33.12 -26.96
C ASP A 169 -10.98 -32.27 -27.84
N ALA A 170 -11.61 -32.86 -28.84
CA ALA A 170 -12.57 -32.16 -29.68
C ALA A 170 -13.81 -31.69 -28.90
N LEU A 171 -14.35 -32.52 -27.98
CA LEU A 171 -15.45 -32.10 -27.08
C LEU A 171 -15.03 -30.90 -26.20
N MET A 172 -13.84 -30.96 -25.61
CA MET A 172 -13.31 -29.93 -24.73
C MET A 172 -13.08 -28.61 -25.47
N TYR A 173 -12.34 -28.66 -26.59
CA TYR A 173 -12.00 -27.45 -27.33
C TYR A 173 -13.23 -26.83 -28.01
N LEU A 174 -14.16 -27.63 -28.52
CA LEU A 174 -15.41 -27.14 -29.08
C LEU A 174 -16.26 -26.43 -28.03
N GLY A 175 -16.35 -27.03 -26.83
CA GLY A 175 -16.99 -26.41 -25.66
C GLY A 175 -16.34 -25.07 -25.30
N ALA A 176 -15.00 -25.01 -25.30
CA ALA A 176 -14.24 -23.77 -25.03
C ALA A 176 -14.49 -22.69 -26.09
N VAL A 177 -14.47 -23.05 -27.39
CA VAL A 177 -14.75 -22.10 -28.49
C VAL A 177 -16.16 -21.52 -28.38
N TYR A 178 -17.18 -22.35 -28.05
CA TYR A 178 -18.53 -21.82 -27.84
C TYR A 178 -18.62 -20.92 -26.60
N ALA A 179 -17.89 -21.21 -25.53
CA ALA A 179 -17.82 -20.35 -24.34
C ALA A 179 -17.23 -18.98 -24.69
N GLU A 180 -16.10 -18.93 -25.42
CA GLU A 180 -15.49 -17.68 -25.88
C GLU A 180 -16.43 -16.86 -26.77
N ARG A 181 -17.25 -17.52 -27.58
CA ARG A 181 -18.30 -16.89 -28.38
C ARG A 181 -19.54 -16.51 -27.58
N LYS A 182 -19.57 -16.80 -26.30
CA LYS A 182 -20.74 -16.61 -25.39
C LYS A 182 -21.98 -17.39 -25.81
N ASP A 183 -21.83 -18.48 -26.58
CA ASP A 183 -22.89 -19.44 -26.83
C ASP A 183 -22.89 -20.49 -25.71
N PHE A 184 -23.27 -20.01 -24.51
CA PHE A 184 -23.13 -20.75 -23.26
C PHE A 184 -23.86 -22.11 -23.27
N ASP A 185 -25.02 -22.20 -23.90
CA ASP A 185 -25.79 -23.42 -23.91
C ASP A 185 -25.14 -24.52 -24.77
N LYS A 186 -24.55 -24.14 -25.92
CA LYS A 186 -23.76 -25.09 -26.70
C LYS A 186 -22.45 -25.47 -25.98
N ALA A 187 -21.78 -24.51 -25.37
CA ALA A 187 -20.58 -24.78 -24.59
C ALA A 187 -20.85 -25.83 -23.51
N VAL A 188 -21.90 -25.63 -22.71
CA VAL A 188 -22.31 -26.59 -21.66
C VAL A 188 -22.67 -27.94 -22.23
N LYS A 189 -23.38 -28.00 -23.36
CA LYS A 189 -23.74 -29.28 -24.02
C LYS A 189 -22.50 -30.12 -24.32
N TYR A 190 -21.42 -29.51 -24.84
CA TYR A 190 -20.20 -30.26 -25.16
C TYR A 190 -19.43 -30.67 -23.90
N PHE A 191 -19.36 -29.84 -22.86
CA PHE A 191 -18.78 -30.25 -21.59
C PHE A 191 -19.63 -31.33 -20.86
N GLU A 192 -20.97 -31.32 -20.98
CA GLU A 192 -21.81 -32.40 -20.48
C GLU A 192 -21.57 -33.71 -21.24
N ALA A 193 -21.36 -33.64 -22.56
CA ALA A 193 -20.99 -34.80 -23.35
C ALA A 193 -19.63 -35.36 -22.91
N LEU A 194 -18.64 -34.46 -22.68
CA LEU A 194 -17.33 -34.82 -22.16
C LEU A 194 -17.42 -35.49 -20.78
N ALA A 195 -18.22 -34.90 -19.87
CA ALA A 195 -18.41 -35.46 -18.51
C ALA A 195 -19.08 -36.85 -18.50
N LYS A 196 -19.85 -37.20 -19.54
CA LYS A 196 -20.53 -38.49 -19.69
C LYS A 196 -19.71 -39.50 -20.49
N ASN A 197 -18.57 -39.11 -21.03
CA ASN A 197 -17.73 -40.02 -21.79
C ASN A 197 -16.93 -40.92 -20.83
N ASP A 198 -17.19 -42.21 -20.87
CA ASP A 198 -16.52 -43.18 -19.98
C ASP A 198 -15.00 -43.24 -20.19
N ASP A 199 -14.52 -42.84 -21.37
CA ASP A 199 -13.11 -42.80 -21.71
C ASP A 199 -12.40 -41.52 -21.20
N TYR A 200 -13.13 -40.57 -20.59
CA TYR A 200 -12.58 -39.34 -20.04
C TYR A 200 -12.17 -39.53 -18.58
N ALA A 201 -10.87 -39.50 -18.34
CA ALA A 201 -10.28 -39.81 -17.03
C ALA A 201 -10.63 -38.79 -15.92
N THR A 202 -11.02 -37.56 -16.30
CA THR A 202 -11.18 -36.44 -15.33
C THR A 202 -12.53 -35.74 -15.50
N PRO A 203 -13.68 -36.45 -15.35
CA PRO A 203 -15.00 -35.83 -15.55
C PRO A 203 -15.30 -34.66 -14.61
N GLN A 204 -14.69 -34.57 -13.44
CA GLN A 204 -14.78 -33.45 -12.52
C GLN A 204 -14.31 -32.13 -13.18
N THR A 205 -13.35 -32.20 -14.11
CA THR A 205 -12.83 -31.02 -14.83
C THR A 205 -13.92 -30.45 -15.76
N ALA A 206 -14.69 -31.30 -16.41
CA ALA A 206 -15.82 -30.86 -17.24
C ALA A 206 -16.89 -30.13 -16.40
N TYR A 207 -17.24 -30.65 -15.22
CA TYR A 207 -18.15 -29.95 -14.31
C TYR A 207 -17.62 -28.65 -13.79
N TYR A 208 -16.30 -28.53 -13.54
CA TYR A 208 -15.65 -27.26 -13.20
C TYR A 208 -15.86 -26.24 -14.32
N TYR A 209 -15.59 -26.58 -15.58
CA TYR A 209 -15.82 -25.67 -16.71
C TYR A 209 -17.30 -25.32 -16.89
N ILE A 210 -18.22 -26.27 -16.71
CA ILE A 210 -19.66 -25.97 -16.72
C ILE A 210 -19.99 -24.91 -15.65
N GLY A 211 -19.42 -25.06 -14.45
CA GLY A 211 -19.57 -24.08 -13.38
C GLY A 211 -19.11 -22.67 -13.81
N ARG A 212 -17.93 -22.56 -14.41
CA ARG A 212 -17.38 -21.30 -14.93
C ARG A 212 -18.25 -20.69 -16.02
N ILE A 213 -18.63 -21.49 -17.01
CA ILE A 213 -19.44 -21.05 -18.15
C ILE A 213 -20.82 -20.55 -17.70
N ARG A 214 -21.47 -21.26 -16.79
CA ARG A 214 -22.76 -20.84 -16.23
C ARG A 214 -22.64 -19.60 -15.33
N GLU A 215 -21.54 -19.42 -14.67
CA GLU A 215 -21.25 -18.18 -13.95
C GLU A 215 -21.11 -16.99 -14.91
N ASP A 216 -20.35 -17.14 -15.99
CA ASP A 216 -20.15 -16.09 -17.00
C ASP A 216 -21.47 -15.72 -17.72
N GLN A 217 -22.40 -16.66 -17.84
CA GLN A 217 -23.75 -16.40 -18.35
C GLN A 217 -24.56 -15.45 -17.45
N GLY A 218 -24.34 -15.46 -16.14
CA GLY A 218 -24.80 -14.46 -15.17
C GLY A 218 -26.30 -14.42 -14.87
N THR A 219 -27.14 -15.19 -15.55
CA THR A 219 -28.59 -15.22 -15.25
C THR A 219 -28.88 -15.98 -13.97
N LYS A 220 -29.98 -15.66 -13.25
CA LYS A 220 -30.32 -16.36 -11.99
C LYS A 220 -30.38 -17.89 -12.13
N PRO A 221 -30.99 -18.48 -13.19
CA PRO A 221 -30.96 -19.94 -13.41
C PRO A 221 -29.55 -20.45 -13.66
N ALA A 222 -28.73 -19.73 -14.45
CA ALA A 222 -27.35 -20.10 -14.74
C ALA A 222 -26.45 -20.05 -13.48
N LEU A 223 -26.59 -19.04 -12.64
CA LEU A 223 -25.86 -18.97 -11.37
C LEU A 223 -26.21 -20.15 -10.44
N LYS A 224 -27.46 -20.59 -10.39
CA LYS A 224 -27.85 -21.80 -9.65
C LYS A 224 -27.22 -23.06 -10.25
N ALA A 225 -27.19 -23.15 -11.57
CA ALA A 225 -26.54 -24.25 -12.29
C ALA A 225 -25.02 -24.25 -12.10
N SER A 226 -24.39 -23.07 -12.07
CA SER A 226 -22.96 -22.88 -11.76
C SER A 226 -22.62 -23.47 -10.39
N GLU A 227 -23.34 -23.04 -9.35
CA GLU A 227 -23.14 -23.57 -7.99
C GLU A 227 -23.27 -25.11 -7.95
N SER A 228 -24.28 -25.65 -8.61
CA SER A 228 -24.50 -27.10 -8.68
C SER A 228 -23.36 -27.82 -9.39
N ALA A 229 -22.83 -27.24 -10.47
CA ALA A 229 -21.75 -27.83 -11.25
C ALA A 229 -20.43 -27.85 -10.46
N PHE A 230 -20.07 -26.76 -9.78
CA PHE A 230 -18.88 -26.74 -8.90
C PHE A 230 -19.01 -27.76 -7.76
N LYS A 231 -20.18 -27.84 -7.11
CA LYS A 231 -20.43 -28.85 -6.07
C LYS A 231 -20.30 -30.29 -6.62
N LYS A 232 -20.77 -30.53 -7.83
CA LYS A 232 -20.64 -31.83 -8.49
C LYS A 232 -19.17 -32.17 -8.79
N ALA A 233 -18.38 -31.19 -9.23
CA ALA A 233 -16.94 -31.39 -9.44
C ALA A 233 -16.22 -31.77 -8.12
N ILE A 234 -16.56 -31.11 -7.00
CA ILE A 234 -16.01 -31.42 -5.67
C ILE A 234 -16.52 -32.79 -5.17
N GLU A 235 -17.79 -33.15 -5.41
CA GLU A 235 -18.34 -34.46 -5.04
C GLU A 235 -17.60 -35.61 -5.73
N MET A 236 -17.24 -35.41 -7.01
CA MET A 236 -16.52 -36.42 -7.80
C MET A 236 -15.05 -36.53 -7.41
N LYS A 237 -14.43 -35.41 -7.09
CA LYS A 237 -13.05 -35.32 -6.64
C LYS A 237 -12.93 -34.32 -5.46
N PRO A 238 -13.02 -34.79 -4.21
CA PRO A 238 -13.05 -33.93 -3.02
C PRO A 238 -11.79 -33.10 -2.81
N ASP A 239 -10.64 -33.56 -3.28
CA ASP A 239 -9.34 -32.88 -3.25
C ASP A 239 -9.08 -31.99 -4.48
N TYR A 240 -10.13 -31.68 -5.28
CA TYR A 240 -9.99 -30.84 -6.46
C TYR A 240 -9.98 -29.37 -6.08
N VAL A 241 -8.74 -28.81 -5.96
CA VAL A 241 -8.48 -27.44 -5.53
C VAL A 241 -9.19 -26.42 -6.42
N GLU A 242 -9.10 -26.59 -7.75
CA GLU A 242 -9.67 -25.65 -8.73
C GLU A 242 -11.18 -25.51 -8.57
N ALA A 243 -11.89 -26.61 -8.32
CA ALA A 243 -13.34 -26.55 -8.11
C ALA A 243 -13.69 -25.90 -6.77
N THR A 244 -12.91 -26.15 -5.72
CA THR A 244 -13.08 -25.51 -4.41
C THR A 244 -12.83 -24.01 -4.48
N VAL A 245 -11.76 -23.59 -5.13
CA VAL A 245 -11.43 -22.18 -5.39
C VAL A 245 -12.50 -21.54 -6.29
N GLY A 246 -12.94 -22.26 -7.33
CA GLY A 246 -14.02 -21.82 -8.23
C GLY A 246 -15.33 -21.56 -7.48
N LEU A 247 -15.74 -22.48 -6.61
CA LEU A 247 -16.95 -22.33 -5.79
C LEU A 247 -16.79 -21.22 -4.75
N GLY A 248 -15.62 -21.12 -4.12
CA GLY A 248 -15.30 -20.03 -3.20
C GLY A 248 -15.39 -18.66 -3.89
N GLY A 249 -14.73 -18.52 -5.04
CA GLY A 249 -14.78 -17.30 -5.86
C GLY A 249 -16.20 -16.96 -6.33
N PHE A 250 -16.97 -17.96 -6.72
CA PHE A 250 -18.40 -17.80 -7.02
C PHE A 250 -19.17 -17.20 -5.84
N TYR A 251 -18.99 -17.71 -4.63
CA TYR A 251 -19.66 -17.15 -3.44
C TYR A 251 -19.18 -15.75 -3.11
N ILE A 252 -17.91 -15.44 -3.28
CA ILE A 252 -17.37 -14.08 -3.08
C ILE A 252 -18.06 -13.09 -4.02
N ARG A 253 -18.15 -13.41 -5.32
CA ARG A 253 -18.83 -12.56 -6.33
C ARG A 253 -20.33 -12.40 -6.05
N GLN A 254 -20.94 -13.41 -5.42
CA GLN A 254 -22.34 -13.34 -4.95
C GLN A 254 -22.49 -12.65 -3.58
N LYS A 255 -21.43 -12.07 -3.01
CA LYS A 255 -21.40 -11.44 -1.67
C LYS A 255 -21.81 -12.40 -0.54
N LYS A 256 -21.54 -13.69 -0.70
CA LYS A 256 -21.82 -14.75 0.27
C LYS A 256 -20.52 -15.20 0.95
N THR A 257 -19.80 -14.26 1.58
CA THR A 257 -18.45 -14.47 2.12
C THR A 257 -18.37 -15.65 3.09
N SER A 258 -19.34 -15.80 3.98
CA SER A 258 -19.36 -16.92 4.93
C SER A 258 -19.38 -18.29 4.24
N MET A 259 -20.16 -18.43 3.15
CA MET A 259 -20.21 -19.68 2.39
C MET A 259 -18.89 -19.96 1.66
N ALA A 260 -18.22 -18.91 1.18
CA ALA A 260 -16.88 -19.04 0.58
C ALA A 260 -15.87 -19.56 1.62
N ILE A 261 -15.85 -18.95 2.78
CA ILE A 261 -14.98 -19.36 3.90
C ILE A 261 -15.28 -20.81 4.31
N ASP A 262 -16.55 -21.18 4.46
CA ASP A 262 -16.95 -22.52 4.90
C ASP A 262 -16.47 -23.61 3.93
N VAL A 263 -16.62 -23.41 2.61
CA VAL A 263 -16.17 -24.36 1.59
C VAL A 263 -14.64 -24.51 1.62
N MET A 264 -13.91 -23.40 1.68
CA MET A 264 -12.44 -23.40 1.68
C MET A 264 -11.88 -23.98 2.98
N ARG A 265 -12.45 -23.64 4.13
CA ARG A 265 -12.06 -24.24 5.43
C ARG A 265 -12.37 -25.72 5.50
N LYS A 266 -13.51 -26.16 4.93
CA LYS A 266 -13.83 -27.57 4.83
C LYS A 266 -12.75 -28.32 4.05
N PHE A 267 -12.33 -27.77 2.91
CA PHE A 267 -11.24 -28.36 2.14
C PHE A 267 -9.96 -28.50 2.95
N GLN A 268 -9.50 -27.42 3.63
CA GLN A 268 -8.29 -27.47 4.42
C GLN A 268 -8.35 -28.46 5.58
N ARG A 269 -9.52 -28.59 6.22
CA ARG A 269 -9.73 -29.56 7.30
C ARG A 269 -9.66 -31.00 6.80
N ASP A 270 -10.21 -31.28 5.63
CA ASP A 270 -10.37 -32.62 5.10
C ASP A 270 -9.13 -33.09 4.31
N HIS A 271 -8.35 -32.14 3.71
CA HIS A 271 -7.23 -32.43 2.79
C HIS A 271 -5.90 -31.75 3.20
N GLY A 272 -5.90 -30.95 4.27
CA GLY A 272 -4.72 -30.21 4.72
C GLY A 272 -4.58 -28.82 4.07
N PRO A 273 -3.54 -28.08 4.46
CA PRO A 273 -3.30 -26.71 3.97
C PRO A 273 -2.99 -26.69 2.46
N ASN A 274 -3.51 -25.66 1.79
CA ASN A 274 -3.27 -25.40 0.38
C ASN A 274 -3.04 -23.91 0.16
N MET A 275 -1.99 -23.54 -0.59
CA MET A 275 -1.54 -22.15 -0.77
C MET A 275 -2.60 -21.29 -1.46
N LYS A 276 -3.21 -21.75 -2.57
CA LYS A 276 -4.25 -20.98 -3.27
C LYS A 276 -5.47 -20.69 -2.39
N ILE A 277 -5.86 -21.66 -1.58
CA ILE A 277 -6.96 -21.51 -0.62
C ILE A 277 -6.57 -20.61 0.54
N ALA A 278 -5.34 -20.74 1.04
CA ALA A 278 -4.83 -19.92 2.12
C ALA A 278 -4.74 -18.43 1.71
N ASP A 279 -4.33 -18.14 0.49
CA ASP A 279 -4.29 -16.77 -0.02
C ASP A 279 -5.70 -16.14 -0.03
N LEU A 280 -6.68 -16.84 -0.62
CA LEU A 280 -8.07 -16.37 -0.64
C LEU A 280 -8.67 -16.22 0.77
N LEU A 281 -8.43 -17.18 1.67
CA LEU A 281 -8.91 -17.10 3.06
C LEU A 281 -8.24 -15.96 3.81
N SER A 282 -6.93 -15.75 3.63
CA SER A 282 -6.23 -14.64 4.27
C SER A 282 -6.81 -13.29 3.86
N ALA A 283 -7.08 -13.11 2.56
CA ALA A 283 -7.71 -11.89 2.05
C ALA A 283 -9.12 -11.68 2.62
N LEU A 284 -9.95 -12.73 2.68
CA LEU A 284 -11.29 -12.65 3.24
C LEU A 284 -11.27 -12.32 4.74
N TYR A 285 -10.38 -12.95 5.51
CA TYR A 285 -10.25 -12.67 6.93
C TYR A 285 -9.73 -11.26 7.22
N LEU A 286 -8.83 -10.72 6.38
CA LEU A 286 -8.41 -9.33 6.47
C LEU A 286 -9.57 -8.37 6.21
N GLN A 287 -10.40 -8.67 5.21
CA GLN A 287 -11.59 -7.87 4.91
C GLN A 287 -12.61 -7.87 6.06
N GLU A 288 -12.68 -8.96 6.82
CA GLU A 288 -13.56 -9.10 8.01
C GLU A 288 -12.86 -8.70 9.31
N GLU A 289 -11.65 -8.12 9.27
CA GLU A 289 -10.82 -7.73 10.43
C GLU A 289 -10.54 -8.91 11.39
N LYS A 290 -10.61 -10.14 10.89
CA LYS A 290 -10.31 -11.37 11.63
C LYS A 290 -8.81 -11.68 11.56
N TYR A 291 -8.00 -10.83 12.17
CA TYR A 291 -6.54 -10.82 12.03
C TYR A 291 -5.87 -12.13 12.44
N ASP A 292 -6.30 -12.77 13.51
CA ASP A 292 -5.69 -14.02 13.96
C ASP A 292 -5.88 -15.16 12.95
N LEU A 293 -7.07 -15.24 12.33
CA LEU A 293 -7.36 -16.20 11.28
C LEU A 293 -6.61 -15.87 9.99
N ALA A 294 -6.45 -14.59 9.68
CA ALA A 294 -5.63 -14.15 8.55
C ALA A 294 -4.15 -14.54 8.73
N LEU A 295 -3.61 -14.32 9.93
CA LEU A 295 -2.23 -14.71 10.28
C LEU A 295 -2.02 -16.24 10.20
N GLU A 296 -3.00 -17.04 10.61
CA GLU A 296 -2.97 -18.50 10.45
C GLU A 296 -2.82 -18.89 8.97
N GLN A 297 -3.59 -18.28 8.09
CA GLN A 297 -3.51 -18.56 6.65
C GLN A 297 -2.22 -18.02 6.03
N LEU A 298 -1.78 -16.82 6.41
CA LEU A 298 -0.52 -16.26 5.96
C LEU A 298 0.68 -17.12 6.37
N SER A 299 0.63 -17.80 7.52
CA SER A 299 1.69 -18.72 7.94
C SER A 299 1.86 -19.93 7.00
N ILE A 300 0.79 -20.35 6.33
CA ILE A 300 0.85 -21.40 5.29
C ILE A 300 1.61 -20.86 4.07
N LEU A 301 1.33 -19.63 3.67
CA LEU A 301 1.96 -18.98 2.51
C LEU A 301 3.43 -18.61 2.78
N GLU A 302 3.83 -18.40 4.04
CA GLU A 302 5.22 -18.10 4.40
C GLU A 302 6.19 -19.24 4.02
N SER A 303 5.70 -20.45 3.80
CA SER A 303 6.49 -21.59 3.37
C SER A 303 6.87 -21.56 1.88
N ASP A 304 6.25 -20.71 1.08
CA ASP A 304 6.59 -20.49 -0.33
C ASP A 304 7.78 -19.50 -0.44
N PRO A 305 8.94 -19.91 -0.95
CA PRO A 305 10.11 -19.04 -1.06
C PRO A 305 9.86 -17.78 -1.90
N ASP A 306 9.02 -17.86 -2.94
CA ASP A 306 8.75 -16.75 -3.86
C ASP A 306 7.84 -15.69 -3.22
N GLU A 307 6.93 -16.10 -2.33
CA GLU A 307 5.98 -15.22 -1.66
C GLU A 307 6.38 -14.86 -0.22
N ALA A 308 7.34 -15.57 0.38
CA ALA A 308 7.67 -15.46 1.80
C ALA A 308 7.96 -14.03 2.26
N LEU A 309 8.65 -13.21 1.45
CA LEU A 309 8.94 -11.81 1.81
C LEU A 309 7.68 -10.95 1.86
N ASN A 310 6.82 -11.06 0.84
CA ASN A 310 5.56 -10.32 0.77
C ASN A 310 4.64 -10.70 1.93
N VAL A 311 4.57 -12.00 2.22
CA VAL A 311 3.77 -12.55 3.32
C VAL A 311 4.25 -12.02 4.67
N LYS A 312 5.57 -12.02 4.92
CA LYS A 312 6.14 -11.48 6.16
C LYS A 312 5.83 -9.99 6.35
N VAL A 313 5.87 -9.22 5.26
CA VAL A 313 5.47 -7.80 5.29
C VAL A 313 3.98 -7.67 5.64
N LYS A 314 3.08 -8.45 5.00
CA LYS A 314 1.65 -8.47 5.33
C LYS A 314 1.43 -8.80 6.82
N MET A 315 2.10 -9.84 7.33
CA MET A 315 2.01 -10.23 8.76
C MET A 315 2.50 -9.11 9.69
N ALA A 316 3.61 -8.45 9.34
CA ALA A 316 4.13 -7.33 10.13
C ALA A 316 3.15 -6.16 10.21
N LEU A 317 2.50 -5.83 9.08
CA LEU A 317 1.49 -4.77 9.03
C LEU A 317 0.26 -5.11 9.90
N ILE A 318 -0.18 -6.37 9.90
CA ILE A 318 -1.25 -6.84 10.79
C ILE A 318 -0.83 -6.69 12.26
N TYR A 319 0.40 -7.09 12.60
CA TYR A 319 0.91 -6.93 13.96
C TYR A 319 1.03 -5.46 14.38
N ILE A 320 1.34 -4.54 13.46
CA ILE A 320 1.34 -3.09 13.73
C ILE A 320 -0.09 -2.62 14.05
N ASP A 321 -1.07 -3.02 13.25
CA ASP A 321 -2.49 -2.66 13.46
C ASP A 321 -3.02 -3.18 14.80
N GLN A 322 -2.65 -4.40 15.18
CA GLN A 322 -2.94 -4.99 16.49
C GLN A 322 -2.08 -4.44 17.63
N LYS A 323 -1.17 -3.49 17.40
CA LYS A 323 -0.19 -2.96 18.36
C LYS A 323 0.73 -4.03 18.97
N GLN A 324 0.92 -5.15 18.26
CA GLN A 324 1.85 -6.22 18.64
C GLN A 324 3.26 -5.91 18.10
N PHE A 325 3.79 -4.74 18.44
CA PHE A 325 5.02 -4.18 17.90
C PHE A 325 6.25 -5.11 17.97
N PRO A 326 6.48 -5.90 19.06
CA PRO A 326 7.60 -6.84 19.07
C PRO A 326 7.54 -7.91 17.97
N LYS A 327 6.34 -8.42 17.64
CA LYS A 327 6.15 -9.39 16.55
C LYS A 327 6.32 -8.74 15.18
N ALA A 328 5.81 -7.52 15.02
CA ALA A 328 6.00 -6.72 13.82
C ALA A 328 7.50 -6.49 13.55
N ALA A 329 8.25 -6.04 14.56
CA ALA A 329 9.70 -5.82 14.46
C ALA A 329 10.44 -7.11 14.07
N SER A 330 10.06 -8.27 14.63
CA SER A 330 10.65 -9.56 14.28
C SER A 330 10.47 -9.89 12.80
N LYS A 331 9.25 -9.77 12.28
CA LYS A 331 8.95 -10.06 10.87
C LYS A 331 9.65 -9.07 9.92
N LEU A 332 9.63 -7.77 10.23
CA LEU A 332 10.34 -6.77 9.43
C LEU A 332 11.86 -6.99 9.44
N HIS A 333 12.42 -7.44 10.57
CA HIS A 333 13.84 -7.79 10.67
C HIS A 333 14.23 -9.00 9.80
N GLU A 334 13.34 -10.01 9.75
CA GLU A 334 13.54 -11.17 8.86
C GLU A 334 13.52 -10.75 7.39
N VAL A 335 12.62 -9.84 7.00
CA VAL A 335 12.57 -9.29 5.65
C VAL A 335 13.84 -8.49 5.34
N LEU A 336 14.28 -7.62 6.27
CA LEU A 336 15.45 -6.77 6.08
C LEU A 336 16.76 -7.56 5.99
N LYS A 337 16.83 -8.76 6.59
CA LYS A 337 17.98 -9.69 6.41
C LYS A 337 18.10 -10.21 4.98
N GLN A 338 16.99 -10.41 4.28
CA GLN A 338 16.96 -10.92 2.90
C GLN A 338 16.99 -9.78 1.87
N ALA A 339 16.41 -8.63 2.23
CA ALA A 339 16.38 -7.43 1.40
C ALA A 339 16.98 -6.23 2.17
N PRO A 340 18.30 -6.18 2.40
CA PRO A 340 18.95 -5.18 3.25
C PRO A 340 18.83 -3.75 2.71
N ASP A 341 18.62 -3.60 1.42
CA ASP A 341 18.51 -2.31 0.75
C ASP A 341 17.06 -1.80 0.65
N SER A 342 16.09 -2.50 1.26
CA SER A 342 14.71 -2.06 1.29
C SER A 342 14.53 -0.89 2.26
N ASP A 343 14.53 0.32 1.71
CA ASP A 343 14.29 1.58 2.45
C ASP A 343 12.91 1.62 3.11
N LYS A 344 11.88 1.14 2.41
CA LYS A 344 10.51 1.02 2.93
C LYS A 344 10.43 0.16 4.19
N ILE A 345 11.04 -1.03 4.16
CA ILE A 345 11.04 -1.93 5.32
C ILE A 345 11.85 -1.36 6.46
N ARG A 346 12.97 -0.68 6.15
CA ARG A 346 13.80 0.02 7.12
C ARG A 346 13.03 1.13 7.82
N PHE A 347 12.27 1.92 7.07
CA PHE A 347 11.40 2.96 7.61
C PHE A 347 10.32 2.38 8.55
N TYR A 348 9.61 1.33 8.11
CA TYR A 348 8.59 0.70 8.96
C TYR A 348 9.18 0.09 10.24
N LEU A 349 10.36 -0.53 10.15
CA LEU A 349 11.04 -1.06 11.33
C LEU A 349 11.44 0.04 12.30
N ALA A 350 11.92 1.18 11.81
CA ALA A 350 12.23 2.35 12.61
C ALA A 350 10.99 2.89 13.31
N ALA A 351 9.89 3.05 12.58
CA ALA A 351 8.60 3.49 13.13
C ALA A 351 8.05 2.53 14.21
N VAL A 352 8.20 1.22 13.99
CA VAL A 352 7.82 0.23 15.02
C VAL A 352 8.69 0.36 16.28
N TYR A 353 10.00 0.62 16.15
CA TYR A 353 10.85 0.87 17.31
C TYR A 353 10.49 2.19 18.02
N GLU A 354 10.07 3.22 17.29
CA GLU A 354 9.55 4.46 17.86
C GLU A 354 8.30 4.20 18.71
N GLU A 355 7.32 3.45 18.20
CA GLU A 355 6.11 3.06 18.94
C GLU A 355 6.42 2.17 20.17
N MET A 356 7.51 1.40 20.14
CA MET A 356 8.01 0.63 21.28
C MET A 356 8.79 1.48 22.29
N ALA A 357 8.95 2.78 22.06
CA ALA A 357 9.80 3.69 22.82
C ALA A 357 11.28 3.24 22.89
N VAL A 358 11.77 2.53 21.86
CA VAL A 358 13.19 2.12 21.72
C VAL A 358 13.91 3.10 20.79
N ALA A 359 14.03 4.35 21.26
CA ALA A 359 14.46 5.49 20.48
C ALA A 359 15.84 5.31 19.80
N ASP A 360 16.82 4.69 20.47
CA ASP A 360 18.15 4.47 19.87
C ASP A 360 18.09 3.61 18.61
N LYS A 361 17.26 2.54 18.60
CA LYS A 361 17.06 1.68 17.40
C LYS A 361 16.26 2.40 16.33
N ALA A 362 15.23 3.14 16.71
CA ALA A 362 14.45 3.92 15.77
C ALA A 362 15.34 4.91 15.01
N VAL A 363 16.14 5.71 15.73
CA VAL A 363 17.12 6.64 15.15
C VAL A 363 18.12 5.92 14.24
N GLU A 364 18.64 4.75 14.68
CA GLU A 364 19.58 3.98 13.88
C GLU A 364 18.98 3.59 12.51
N HIS A 365 17.75 3.09 12.50
CA HIS A 365 17.11 2.65 11.26
C HIS A 365 16.65 3.83 10.40
N PHE A 366 16.05 4.88 10.99
CA PHE A 366 15.68 6.09 10.25
C PHE A 366 16.89 6.75 9.58
N SER A 367 18.02 6.89 10.28
CA SER A 367 19.22 7.51 9.74
C SER A 367 19.89 6.72 8.60
N LYS A 368 19.54 5.45 8.42
CA LYS A 368 20.05 4.59 7.34
C LYS A 368 19.16 4.60 6.10
N VAL A 369 18.05 5.32 6.09
CA VAL A 369 17.21 5.46 4.89
C VAL A 369 17.96 6.39 3.92
N PRO A 370 18.16 5.96 2.65
CA PRO A 370 18.97 6.73 1.70
C PRO A 370 18.25 7.99 1.19
N ALA A 371 19.01 9.01 0.82
CA ALA A 371 18.48 10.31 0.35
C ALA A 371 17.60 10.20 -0.92
N ALA A 372 17.78 9.16 -1.73
CA ALA A 372 16.97 8.91 -2.91
C ALA A 372 15.58 8.31 -2.59
N SER A 373 15.37 7.84 -1.36
CA SER A 373 14.11 7.23 -0.93
C SER A 373 13.00 8.27 -0.77
N SER A 374 11.77 7.88 -1.12
CA SER A 374 10.58 8.67 -0.79
C SER A 374 10.31 8.78 0.71
N PHE A 375 10.89 7.89 1.52
CA PHE A 375 10.78 7.89 2.98
C PHE A 375 11.86 8.73 3.67
N TYR A 376 12.82 9.29 2.91
CA TYR A 376 13.98 9.99 3.48
C TYR A 376 13.59 11.19 4.32
N GLN A 377 12.72 12.05 3.80
CA GLN A 377 12.27 13.25 4.49
C GLN A 377 11.69 12.92 5.87
N ASP A 378 10.72 12.02 5.90
CA ASP A 378 10.05 11.63 7.15
C ASP A 378 11.02 10.94 8.10
N SER A 379 11.90 10.08 7.59
CA SER A 379 12.93 9.42 8.38
C SER A 379 13.84 10.39 9.11
N ILE A 380 14.35 11.40 8.42
CA ILE A 380 15.24 12.41 9.01
C ILE A 380 14.50 13.25 10.06
N VAL A 381 13.25 13.62 9.78
CA VAL A 381 12.43 14.40 10.71
C VAL A 381 12.13 13.60 11.99
N HIS A 382 11.70 12.34 11.87
CA HIS A 382 11.46 11.47 13.04
C HIS A 382 12.75 11.27 13.85
N ALA A 383 13.87 10.94 13.20
CA ALA A 383 15.14 10.75 13.87
C ALA A 383 15.60 12.02 14.61
N ALA A 384 15.40 13.19 14.01
CA ALA A 384 15.76 14.46 14.62
C ALA A 384 14.93 14.77 15.87
N TYR A 385 13.62 14.53 15.82
CA TYR A 385 12.74 14.69 16.99
C TYR A 385 13.09 13.70 18.10
N LEU A 386 13.31 12.43 17.77
CA LEU A 386 13.74 11.42 18.76
C LEU A 386 15.07 11.80 19.43
N LEU A 387 16.06 12.25 18.64
CA LEU A 387 17.32 12.74 19.20
C LEU A 387 17.13 13.95 20.13
N LYS A 388 16.21 14.87 19.80
CA LYS A 388 15.85 15.99 20.66
C LYS A 388 15.23 15.51 21.97
N GLU A 389 14.26 14.58 21.93
CA GLU A 389 13.65 13.99 23.13
C GLU A 389 14.66 13.26 24.01
N MET A 390 15.64 12.58 23.38
CA MET A 390 16.77 11.95 24.09
C MET A 390 17.78 12.95 24.66
N LYS A 391 17.52 14.27 24.54
CA LYS A 391 18.44 15.36 24.93
C LYS A 391 19.78 15.35 24.16
N LYS A 392 19.81 14.70 23.00
CA LYS A 392 20.93 14.66 22.06
C LYS A 392 20.77 15.72 20.95
N THR A 393 20.36 16.94 21.30
CA THR A 393 20.02 18.01 20.32
C THR A 393 21.17 18.32 19.36
N LYS A 394 22.43 18.25 19.84
CA LYS A 394 23.60 18.45 18.97
C LYS A 394 23.74 17.41 17.87
N ASP A 395 23.31 16.15 18.12
CA ASP A 395 23.35 15.10 17.13
C ASP A 395 22.18 15.26 16.16
N ALA A 396 21.00 15.72 16.63
CA ALA A 396 19.89 16.10 15.77
C ALA A 396 20.28 17.22 14.78
N VAL A 397 20.97 18.26 15.28
CA VAL A 397 21.52 19.37 14.46
C VAL A 397 22.41 18.81 13.34
N LYS A 398 23.39 17.95 13.68
CA LYS A 398 24.29 17.34 12.68
C LYS A 398 23.57 16.49 11.64
N LEU A 399 22.58 15.71 12.10
CA LEU A 399 21.79 14.85 11.22
C LEU A 399 21.05 15.68 10.17
N VAL A 400 20.30 16.70 10.61
CA VAL A 400 19.50 17.54 9.70
C VAL A 400 20.39 18.42 8.82
N GLU A 401 21.53 18.90 9.36
CA GLU A 401 22.53 19.64 8.57
C GLU A 401 23.07 18.78 7.40
N SER A 402 23.40 17.50 7.68
CA SER A 402 23.87 16.58 6.64
C SER A 402 22.76 16.32 5.61
N ALA A 403 21.54 16.06 6.08
CA ALA A 403 20.39 15.82 5.20
C ALA A 403 20.09 17.03 4.31
N LEU A 404 20.18 18.25 4.85
CA LEU A 404 19.98 19.47 4.07
C LEU A 404 21.07 19.68 3.00
N LYS A 405 22.33 19.27 3.26
CA LYS A 405 23.39 19.31 2.25
C LYS A 405 23.12 18.37 1.07
N GLU A 406 22.54 17.20 1.35
CA GLU A 406 22.20 16.21 0.31
C GLU A 406 20.92 16.56 -0.44
N ARG A 407 19.90 17.08 0.26
CA ARG A 407 18.55 17.36 -0.27
C ARG A 407 18.11 18.78 0.05
N LYS A 408 18.70 19.75 -0.68
CA LYS A 408 18.35 21.17 -0.60
C LYS A 408 16.98 21.52 -1.19
N ASP A 409 16.34 20.56 -1.81
CA ASP A 409 15.02 20.64 -2.43
C ASP A 409 13.86 20.34 -1.44
N ILE A 410 14.16 20.00 -0.18
CA ILE A 410 13.17 19.68 0.84
C ILE A 410 13.01 20.86 1.81
N PRO A 411 11.93 21.66 1.71
CA PRO A 411 11.71 22.85 2.54
C PRO A 411 11.59 22.53 4.03
N GLN A 412 11.08 21.36 4.39
CA GLN A 412 10.91 20.95 5.78
C GLN A 412 12.24 20.84 6.52
N PHE A 413 13.34 20.50 5.84
CA PHE A 413 14.66 20.44 6.48
C PHE A 413 15.15 21.82 6.94
N TYR A 414 14.86 22.89 6.21
CA TYR A 414 15.15 24.25 6.63
C TYR A 414 14.40 24.61 7.92
N ALA A 415 13.12 24.23 8.01
CA ALA A 415 12.30 24.49 9.18
C ALA A 415 12.78 23.72 10.42
N VAL A 416 13.00 22.41 10.27
CA VAL A 416 13.47 21.55 11.38
C VAL A 416 14.87 21.96 11.83
N TYR A 417 15.77 22.23 10.88
CA TYR A 417 17.13 22.66 11.21
C TYR A 417 17.14 24.01 11.96
N ALA A 418 16.36 24.97 11.51
CA ALA A 418 16.25 26.27 12.18
C ALA A 418 15.67 26.13 13.61
N SER A 419 14.67 25.26 13.80
CA SER A 419 14.13 24.96 15.14
C SER A 419 15.18 24.33 16.07
N LEU A 420 15.98 23.39 15.56
CA LEU A 420 17.05 22.77 16.35
C LEU A 420 18.20 23.75 16.66
N MET A 421 18.52 24.65 15.74
CA MET A 421 19.52 25.71 15.97
C MET A 421 19.06 26.66 17.07
N ASP A 422 17.79 27.00 17.10
CA ASP A 422 17.18 27.78 18.18
C ASP A 422 17.28 27.08 19.54
N ASP A 423 16.97 25.79 19.59
CA ASP A 423 17.09 24.99 20.83
C ASP A 423 18.52 24.98 21.41
N VAL A 424 19.53 25.16 20.55
CA VAL A 424 20.93 25.28 21.00
C VAL A 424 21.41 26.73 21.12
N GLY A 425 20.48 27.71 21.06
CA GLY A 425 20.75 29.13 21.25
C GLY A 425 21.33 29.86 20.03
N GLN A 426 21.30 29.27 18.84
CA GLN A 426 21.82 29.83 17.60
C GLN A 426 20.71 30.54 16.81
N VAL A 427 20.09 31.57 17.40
CA VAL A 427 18.93 32.27 16.82
C VAL A 427 19.26 32.98 15.51
N ASP A 428 20.37 33.75 15.45
CA ASP A 428 20.72 34.51 14.23
C ASP A 428 21.06 33.61 13.04
N PRO A 429 21.86 32.53 13.18
CA PRO A 429 22.03 31.54 12.13
C PRO A 429 20.73 30.87 11.69
N ALA A 430 19.82 30.58 12.63
CA ALA A 430 18.51 30.01 12.32
C ALA A 430 17.64 30.94 11.46
N LEU A 431 17.63 32.24 11.80
CA LEU A 431 16.94 33.27 11.00
C LEU A 431 17.51 33.41 9.59
N ALA A 432 18.86 33.36 9.46
CA ALA A 432 19.51 33.38 8.15
C ALA A 432 19.14 32.17 7.29
N LEU A 433 19.08 30.98 7.90
CA LEU A 433 18.68 29.74 7.25
C LEU A 433 17.21 29.77 6.79
N LEU A 434 16.30 30.26 7.64
CA LEU A 434 14.90 30.43 7.28
C LEU A 434 14.71 31.41 6.13
N LYS A 435 15.49 32.50 6.10
CA LYS A 435 15.49 33.46 5.00
C LYS A 435 15.90 32.81 3.69
N GLU A 436 17.00 32.01 3.68
CA GLU A 436 17.40 31.22 2.52
C GLU A 436 16.29 30.24 2.08
N GLY A 437 15.66 29.55 3.04
CA GLY A 437 14.56 28.64 2.76
C GLY A 437 13.35 29.34 2.14
N ILE A 438 12.96 30.51 2.65
CA ILE A 438 11.83 31.32 2.12
C ILE A 438 12.13 31.83 0.70
N GLU A 439 13.37 32.21 0.40
CA GLU A 439 13.77 32.62 -0.95
C GLU A 439 13.65 31.46 -1.96
N LYS A 440 13.96 30.24 -1.54
CA LYS A 440 13.86 29.03 -2.38
C LYS A 440 12.45 28.47 -2.48
N PHE A 441 11.70 28.56 -1.41
CA PHE A 441 10.36 27.99 -1.27
C PHE A 441 9.35 29.03 -0.78
N PRO A 442 9.06 30.06 -1.60
CA PRO A 442 8.23 31.20 -1.18
C PRO A 442 6.80 30.78 -0.76
N ASP A 443 6.31 29.68 -1.30
CA ASP A 443 4.95 29.16 -1.04
C ASP A 443 4.87 28.21 0.17
N TYR A 444 6.00 27.85 0.78
CA TYR A 444 6.00 26.96 1.94
C TYR A 444 5.80 27.76 3.24
N VAL A 445 4.54 27.88 3.63
CA VAL A 445 4.03 28.73 4.73
C VAL A 445 4.77 28.49 6.05
N GLN A 446 5.12 27.25 6.34
CA GLN A 446 5.75 26.87 7.61
C GLN A 446 7.09 27.58 7.89
N LEU A 447 7.87 27.90 6.85
CA LEU A 447 9.12 28.64 7.03
C LEU A 447 8.87 30.05 7.55
N ARG A 448 7.83 30.73 7.06
CA ARG A 448 7.44 32.07 7.54
C ARG A 448 6.89 32.00 8.96
N PHE A 449 6.13 30.96 9.27
CA PHE A 449 5.65 30.74 10.63
C PHE A 449 6.82 30.61 11.62
N PHE A 450 7.81 29.75 11.32
CA PHE A 450 9.01 29.64 12.16
C PHE A 450 9.83 30.95 12.18
N MET A 451 9.94 31.65 11.07
CA MET A 451 10.60 32.95 11.03
C MET A 451 9.93 33.93 12.01
N GLY A 452 8.60 34.03 11.99
CA GLY A 452 7.85 34.88 12.89
C GLY A 452 8.03 34.51 14.36
N THR A 453 8.00 33.21 14.69
CA THR A 453 8.19 32.73 16.08
C THR A 453 9.60 33.03 16.59
N LEU A 454 10.64 32.89 15.77
CA LEU A 454 12.00 33.20 16.15
C LEU A 454 12.24 34.71 16.31
N LEU A 455 11.64 35.55 15.45
CA LEU A 455 11.71 37.01 15.55
C LEU A 455 11.05 37.49 16.84
N ASP A 456 9.92 36.93 17.24
CA ASP A 456 9.26 37.25 18.52
C ASP A 456 10.17 36.92 19.72
N ARG A 457 10.73 35.68 19.71
CA ARG A 457 11.65 35.25 20.78
C ARG A 457 12.90 36.13 20.88
N LYS A 458 13.36 36.65 19.76
CA LYS A 458 14.46 37.65 19.71
C LYS A 458 14.02 39.02 20.21
N GLY A 459 12.72 39.29 20.39
CA GLY A 459 12.15 40.56 20.80
C GLY A 459 11.81 41.50 19.63
N GLU A 460 11.92 41.03 18.37
CA GLU A 460 11.62 41.81 17.16
C GLU A 460 10.13 41.67 16.82
N LYS A 461 9.24 42.11 17.74
CA LYS A 461 7.79 41.89 17.68
C LYS A 461 7.11 42.39 16.41
N GLU A 462 7.48 43.56 15.91
CA GLU A 462 6.92 44.15 14.70
C GLU A 462 7.20 43.28 13.48
N LYS A 463 8.44 42.79 13.34
CA LYS A 463 8.81 41.88 12.24
C LYS A 463 8.12 40.52 12.36
N SER A 464 7.98 40.02 13.59
CA SER A 464 7.21 38.78 13.83
C SER A 464 5.77 38.90 13.33
N VAL A 465 5.10 40.01 13.68
CA VAL A 465 3.74 40.31 13.22
C VAL A 465 3.68 40.39 11.68
N GLU A 466 4.67 40.99 11.02
CA GLU A 466 4.73 41.05 9.56
C GLU A 466 4.81 39.66 8.92
N GLU A 467 5.64 38.77 9.44
CA GLU A 467 5.72 37.41 8.93
C GLU A 467 4.44 36.61 9.24
N MET A 468 3.84 36.76 10.44
CA MET A 468 2.57 36.09 10.77
C MET A 468 1.39 36.58 9.92
N LYS A 469 1.36 37.85 9.51
CA LYS A 469 0.39 38.34 8.52
C LYS A 469 0.52 37.59 7.19
N LYS A 470 1.75 37.47 6.69
CA LYS A 470 2.01 36.71 5.45
C LYS A 470 1.57 35.24 5.58
N VAL A 471 1.79 34.62 6.75
CA VAL A 471 1.30 33.25 7.03
C VAL A 471 -0.22 33.17 6.86
N VAL A 472 -0.97 34.09 7.48
CA VAL A 472 -2.44 34.12 7.41
C VAL A 472 -2.95 34.53 6.02
N GLU A 473 -2.20 35.34 5.29
CA GLU A 473 -2.51 35.70 3.89
C GLU A 473 -2.32 34.50 2.94
N MET A 474 -1.24 33.72 3.13
CA MET A 474 -0.92 32.56 2.32
C MET A 474 -1.81 31.36 2.64
N ASP A 475 -2.06 31.12 3.93
CA ASP A 475 -2.99 30.09 4.41
C ASP A 475 -3.98 30.70 5.41
N PRO A 476 -5.16 31.14 4.93
CA PRO A 476 -6.18 31.74 5.77
C PRO A 476 -6.74 30.81 6.86
N ASN A 477 -6.47 29.52 6.77
CA ASN A 477 -6.91 28.50 7.75
C ASN A 477 -5.74 27.98 8.61
N HIS A 478 -4.59 28.60 8.56
CA HIS A 478 -3.44 28.22 9.40
C HIS A 478 -3.72 28.55 10.87
N VAL A 479 -4.27 27.59 11.61
CA VAL A 479 -4.76 27.77 12.99
C VAL A 479 -3.74 28.41 13.91
N GLN A 480 -2.50 27.89 13.93
CA GLN A 480 -1.43 28.41 14.77
C GLN A 480 -1.03 29.84 14.36
N GLY A 481 -1.03 30.14 13.06
CA GLY A 481 -0.73 31.48 12.55
C GLY A 481 -1.80 32.49 12.95
N LEU A 482 -3.07 32.13 12.84
CA LEU A 482 -4.20 32.94 13.30
C LEU A 482 -4.11 33.21 14.80
N ASN A 483 -3.90 32.19 15.60
CA ASN A 483 -3.76 32.32 17.06
C ASN A 483 -2.56 33.18 17.45
N TYR A 484 -1.40 32.93 16.82
CA TYR A 484 -0.18 33.68 17.13
C TYR A 484 -0.31 35.17 16.77
N LEU A 485 -0.86 35.49 15.61
CA LEU A 485 -1.09 36.88 15.18
C LEU A 485 -2.09 37.58 16.12
N ALA A 486 -3.16 36.89 16.49
CA ALA A 486 -4.16 37.40 17.42
C ALA A 486 -3.57 37.67 18.81
N PHE A 487 -2.78 36.73 19.32
CA PHE A 487 -2.06 36.90 20.60
C PHE A 487 -1.09 38.06 20.55
N SER A 488 -0.27 38.19 19.48
CA SER A 488 0.69 39.27 19.31
C SER A 488 0.01 40.65 19.33
N TYR A 489 -1.12 40.79 18.64
CA TYR A 489 -1.90 42.03 18.69
C TYR A 489 -2.44 42.32 20.09
N ALA A 490 -2.93 41.30 20.80
CA ALA A 490 -3.44 41.45 22.15
C ALA A 490 -2.32 41.84 23.15
N ASP A 491 -1.16 41.19 23.05
CA ASP A 491 -0.02 41.48 23.91
C ASP A 491 0.50 42.93 23.71
N MET A 492 0.60 43.36 22.45
CA MET A 492 0.95 44.74 22.08
C MET A 492 -0.17 45.76 22.40
N GLY A 493 -1.38 45.32 22.69
CA GLY A 493 -2.54 46.19 22.94
C GLY A 493 -3.05 46.92 21.69
N VAL A 494 -2.82 46.39 20.51
CA VAL A 494 -3.19 47.01 19.22
C VAL A 494 -4.18 46.12 18.47
N ARG A 495 -5.02 46.71 17.62
CA ARG A 495 -5.96 45.98 16.70
C ARG A 495 -6.79 44.88 17.37
N LEU A 496 -7.30 45.15 18.57
CA LEU A 496 -7.98 44.15 19.42
C LEU A 496 -9.23 43.56 18.75
N GLU A 497 -9.95 44.31 17.91
CA GLU A 497 -11.11 43.83 17.15
C GLU A 497 -10.69 42.83 16.05
N GLU A 498 -9.58 43.13 15.37
CA GLU A 498 -9.00 42.23 14.37
C GLU A 498 -8.49 40.95 15.05
N ALA A 499 -7.81 41.09 16.19
CA ALA A 499 -7.35 39.96 17.01
C ALA A 499 -8.53 39.05 17.42
N GLU A 500 -9.66 39.63 17.85
CA GLU A 500 -10.86 38.87 18.20
C GLU A 500 -11.43 38.11 16.98
N THR A 501 -11.40 38.73 15.81
CA THR A 501 -11.83 38.06 14.56
C THR A 501 -10.93 36.88 14.19
N LEU A 502 -9.62 37.05 14.27
CA LEU A 502 -8.63 36.00 13.97
C LEU A 502 -8.77 34.81 14.92
N VAL A 503 -8.84 35.06 16.24
CA VAL A 503 -8.91 33.98 17.23
C VAL A 503 -10.24 33.24 17.15
N LYS A 504 -11.35 33.90 16.83
CA LYS A 504 -12.64 33.22 16.61
C LYS A 504 -12.58 32.27 15.41
N ARG A 505 -11.92 32.67 14.31
CA ARG A 505 -11.69 31.77 13.18
C ARG A 505 -10.85 30.55 13.58
N ALA A 506 -9.82 30.73 14.41
CA ALA A 506 -9.04 29.63 14.93
C ALA A 506 -9.89 28.69 15.81
N LEU A 507 -10.79 29.24 16.66
CA LEU A 507 -11.71 28.48 17.50
C LEU A 507 -12.80 27.73 16.69
N GLU A 508 -13.22 28.22 15.53
CA GLU A 508 -14.12 27.48 14.64
C GLU A 508 -13.50 26.16 14.17
N MET A 509 -12.19 26.11 14.00
CA MET A 509 -11.44 24.92 13.56
C MET A 509 -11.05 24.03 14.73
N GLU A 510 -10.60 24.62 15.84
CA GLU A 510 -10.16 23.91 17.05
C GLU A 510 -10.88 24.45 18.32
N PRO A 511 -12.16 24.15 18.50
CA PRO A 511 -13.01 24.80 19.53
C PRO A 511 -12.65 24.43 20.99
N LYS A 512 -11.84 23.40 21.20
CA LYS A 512 -11.44 22.92 22.53
C LYS A 512 -9.95 23.14 22.83
N ASP A 513 -9.23 23.79 21.95
CA ASP A 513 -7.83 24.09 22.22
C ASP A 513 -7.68 25.13 23.33
N GLY A 514 -7.01 24.76 24.41
CA GLY A 514 -6.85 25.61 25.59
C GLY A 514 -6.00 26.84 25.35
N TYR A 515 -5.02 26.78 24.44
CA TYR A 515 -4.16 27.91 24.11
C TYR A 515 -4.90 28.95 23.24
N ILE A 516 -5.76 28.51 22.33
CA ILE A 516 -6.59 29.42 21.51
C ILE A 516 -7.65 30.07 22.39
N LEU A 517 -8.26 29.31 23.32
CA LEU A 517 -9.17 29.87 24.31
C LEU A 517 -8.50 30.87 25.24
N ASP A 518 -7.27 30.62 25.66
CA ASP A 518 -6.46 31.57 26.45
C ASP A 518 -6.23 32.87 25.68
N THR A 519 -5.79 32.78 24.43
CA THR A 519 -5.64 33.95 23.56
C THR A 519 -6.95 34.75 23.45
N TYR A 520 -8.09 34.07 23.27
CA TYR A 520 -9.37 34.75 23.19
C TYR A 520 -9.73 35.42 24.52
N GLY A 521 -9.53 34.73 25.64
CA GLY A 521 -9.75 35.31 26.96
C GLY A 521 -8.85 36.52 27.24
N TRP A 522 -7.57 36.44 26.79
CA TRP A 522 -6.62 37.53 26.90
C TRP A 522 -7.02 38.77 26.07
N ILE A 523 -7.51 38.56 24.84
CA ILE A 523 -8.06 39.63 24.00
C ILE A 523 -9.22 40.31 24.69
N LEU A 524 -10.19 39.55 25.21
CA LEU A 524 -11.34 40.12 25.95
C LEU A 524 -10.89 40.89 27.18
N PHE A 525 -9.86 40.39 27.89
CA PHE A 525 -9.28 41.10 29.01
C PHE A 525 -8.67 42.46 28.59
N LYS A 526 -7.91 42.46 27.51
CA LYS A 526 -7.33 43.72 26.96
C LYS A 526 -8.39 44.70 26.45
N GLN A 527 -9.49 44.23 25.95
CA GLN A 527 -10.67 45.04 25.58
C GLN A 527 -11.47 45.59 26.79
N GLY A 528 -11.12 45.21 28.02
CA GLY A 528 -11.85 45.56 29.23
C GLY A 528 -13.10 44.74 29.51
N LYS A 529 -13.40 43.70 28.70
CA LYS A 529 -14.55 42.79 28.85
C LYS A 529 -14.22 41.71 29.90
N THR A 530 -13.88 42.12 31.13
CA THR A 530 -13.28 41.27 32.16
C THR A 530 -14.15 40.09 32.57
N GLY A 531 -15.47 40.26 32.63
CA GLY A 531 -16.39 39.16 32.98
C GLY A 531 -16.43 38.04 31.93
N ASP A 532 -16.39 38.41 30.65
CA ASP A 532 -16.32 37.46 29.54
C ASP A 532 -14.93 36.78 29.48
N ALA A 533 -13.86 37.57 29.71
CA ALA A 533 -12.50 37.05 29.80
C ALA A 533 -12.38 35.95 30.86
N ILE A 534 -12.93 36.16 32.08
CA ILE A 534 -12.89 35.15 33.13
C ILE A 534 -13.57 33.84 32.67
N ARG A 535 -14.77 33.90 32.06
CA ARG A 535 -15.47 32.70 31.61
C ARG A 535 -14.66 31.90 30.59
N VAL A 536 -14.06 32.60 29.63
CA VAL A 536 -13.26 31.94 28.59
C VAL A 536 -11.96 31.39 29.17
N LEU A 537 -11.26 32.14 30.04
CA LEU A 537 -10.02 31.68 30.69
C LEU A 537 -10.26 30.54 31.69
N GLU A 538 -11.40 30.50 32.41
CA GLU A 538 -11.80 29.34 33.21
C GLU A 538 -11.95 28.09 32.35
N THR A 539 -12.53 28.24 31.14
CA THR A 539 -12.65 27.16 30.16
C THR A 539 -11.28 26.73 29.64
N ALA A 540 -10.42 27.68 29.27
CA ALA A 540 -9.04 27.40 28.85
C ALA A 540 -8.27 26.62 29.92
N HIS A 541 -8.33 27.10 31.18
CA HIS A 541 -7.68 26.42 32.30
C HIS A 541 -8.27 25.01 32.58
N SER A 542 -9.55 24.78 32.32
CA SER A 542 -10.14 23.44 32.45
C SER A 542 -9.60 22.46 31.41
N HIS A 543 -9.27 22.92 30.22
CA HIS A 543 -8.70 22.09 29.14
C HIS A 543 -7.18 21.89 29.33
N GLN A 544 -6.47 22.92 29.86
CA GLN A 544 -5.03 22.90 30.08
C GLN A 544 -4.70 23.32 31.53
N PRO A 545 -4.98 22.44 32.53
CA PRO A 545 -4.94 22.83 33.94
C PRO A 545 -3.54 23.07 34.53
N LYS A 546 -2.48 22.65 33.82
CA LYS A 546 -1.09 22.80 34.27
C LYS A 546 -0.28 23.80 33.45
N GLU A 547 -0.94 24.64 32.66
CA GLU A 547 -0.27 25.67 31.86
C GLU A 547 -0.13 26.96 32.67
N SER A 548 1.13 27.35 32.91
CA SER A 548 1.50 28.52 33.72
C SER A 548 0.91 29.82 33.19
N ILE A 549 1.00 30.04 31.86
CA ILE A 549 0.51 31.27 31.22
C ILE A 549 -1.00 31.42 31.32
N ILE A 550 -1.75 30.31 31.15
CA ILE A 550 -3.21 30.31 31.27
C ILE A 550 -3.65 30.63 32.72
N ALA A 551 -2.96 30.01 33.70
CA ALA A 551 -3.22 30.29 35.11
C ALA A 551 -2.89 31.75 35.45
N GLU A 552 -1.82 32.32 34.89
CA GLU A 552 -1.45 33.71 35.09
C GLU A 552 -2.47 34.68 34.49
N HIS A 553 -2.92 34.48 33.23
CA HIS A 553 -3.94 35.30 32.57
C HIS A 553 -5.26 35.26 33.34
N LEU A 554 -5.66 34.06 33.82
CA LEU A 554 -6.85 33.93 34.65
C LEU A 554 -6.68 34.65 35.98
N GLY A 555 -5.49 34.60 36.59
CA GLY A 555 -5.13 35.36 37.76
C GLY A 555 -5.27 36.87 37.55
N ASP A 556 -4.76 37.38 36.44
CA ASP A 556 -4.85 38.82 36.06
C ASP A 556 -6.32 39.26 35.87
N ALA A 557 -7.14 38.39 35.27
CA ALA A 557 -8.58 38.65 35.06
C ALA A 557 -9.35 38.66 36.40
N TYR A 558 -9.07 37.74 37.32
CA TYR A 558 -9.64 37.76 38.66
C TYR A 558 -9.18 38.96 39.47
N TYR A 559 -7.89 39.34 39.40
CA TYR A 559 -7.36 40.50 40.06
C TYR A 559 -8.08 41.77 39.65
N ARG A 560 -8.23 41.99 38.32
CA ARG A 560 -8.95 43.15 37.76
C ARG A 560 -10.43 43.16 38.21
N SER A 561 -11.01 42.01 38.48
CA SER A 561 -12.40 41.86 39.00
C SER A 561 -12.48 41.94 40.52
N GLN A 562 -11.37 42.24 41.21
CA GLN A 562 -11.28 42.31 42.68
C GLN A 562 -11.57 40.98 43.38
N LEU A 563 -11.43 39.85 42.69
CA LEU A 563 -11.58 38.51 43.23
C LEU A 563 -10.24 38.01 43.78
N MET A 564 -9.72 38.68 44.85
CA MET A 564 -8.35 38.55 45.31
C MET A 564 -7.95 37.13 45.68
N ASP A 565 -8.81 36.38 46.40
CA ASP A 565 -8.54 34.99 46.76
C ASP A 565 -8.41 34.06 45.56
N LYS A 566 -9.23 34.30 44.52
CA LYS A 566 -9.14 33.52 43.26
C LYS A 566 -7.88 33.88 42.49
N ALA A 567 -7.56 35.17 42.39
CA ALA A 567 -6.36 35.64 41.71
C ALA A 567 -5.11 35.06 42.36
N ARG A 568 -4.99 35.12 43.68
CA ARG A 568 -3.88 34.54 44.40
C ARG A 568 -3.67 33.08 44.12
N ARG A 569 -4.74 32.25 44.21
CA ARG A 569 -4.67 30.81 43.90
C ARG A 569 -4.19 30.54 42.47
N MET A 570 -4.60 31.34 41.48
CA MET A 570 -4.17 31.15 40.11
C MET A 570 -2.71 31.55 39.90
N TYR A 571 -2.26 32.61 40.57
CA TYR A 571 -0.83 32.97 40.54
C TYR A 571 0.06 31.95 41.26
N GLU A 572 -0.41 31.37 42.40
CA GLU A 572 0.33 30.30 43.07
C GLU A 572 0.49 29.07 42.15
N LYS A 573 -0.60 28.66 41.45
CA LYS A 573 -0.53 27.61 40.42
C LYS A 573 0.39 27.97 39.25
N ALA A 574 0.30 29.20 38.76
CA ALA A 574 1.15 29.66 37.69
C ALA A 574 2.65 29.57 38.06
N ALA A 575 2.99 29.94 39.31
CA ALA A 575 4.37 29.83 39.81
C ALA A 575 4.80 28.36 40.02
N GLU A 576 3.88 27.45 40.34
CA GLU A 576 4.14 26.01 40.47
C GLU A 576 4.41 25.34 39.11
N TYR A 577 3.71 25.79 38.06
CA TYR A 577 3.73 25.13 36.76
C TYR A 577 4.87 25.58 35.81
N THR A 578 5.66 26.59 36.22
CA THR A 578 6.84 27.03 35.45
C THR A 578 8.14 26.73 36.16
N SER A 579 9.16 26.37 35.38
CA SER A 579 10.55 26.26 35.89
C SER A 579 11.41 27.52 35.61
N ASP A 580 10.83 28.54 34.95
CA ASP A 580 11.52 29.78 34.65
C ASP A 580 11.58 30.68 35.90
N GLU A 581 12.77 30.80 36.48
CA GLU A 581 12.99 31.59 37.69
C GLU A 581 12.65 33.09 37.53
N SER A 582 12.80 33.64 36.30
CA SER A 582 12.43 35.04 36.03
C SER A 582 10.91 35.18 36.12
N LYS A 583 10.19 34.28 35.47
CA LYS A 583 8.72 34.24 35.46
C LYS A 583 8.16 33.99 36.89
N ILE A 584 8.79 33.08 37.63
CA ILE A 584 8.42 32.85 39.04
C ILE A 584 8.56 34.14 39.88
N ARG A 585 9.62 34.92 39.67
CA ARG A 585 9.81 36.21 40.37
C ARG A 585 8.72 37.19 40.00
N GLU A 586 8.36 37.34 38.74
CA GLU A 586 7.29 38.22 38.28
C GLU A 586 5.95 37.86 38.90
N ILE A 587 5.59 36.55 38.88
CA ILE A 587 4.33 36.06 39.46
C ILE A 587 4.31 36.29 40.99
N ARG A 588 5.41 36.05 41.69
CA ARG A 588 5.53 36.33 43.13
C ARG A 588 5.33 37.82 43.48
N LEU A 589 5.78 38.75 42.63
CA LEU A 589 5.48 40.17 42.78
C LEU A 589 3.99 40.45 42.69
N LYS A 590 3.25 39.79 41.78
CA LYS A 590 1.78 39.87 41.71
C LYS A 590 1.11 39.35 42.96
N ILE A 591 1.56 38.22 43.54
CA ILE A 591 1.03 37.65 44.80
C ILE A 591 1.29 38.67 45.97
N THR A 592 2.50 39.19 46.05
CA THR A 592 2.87 40.18 47.11
C THR A 592 2.03 41.45 46.99
N ALA A 593 1.66 41.87 45.77
CA ALA A 593 0.80 43.02 45.57
C ALA A 593 -0.64 42.78 46.13
N ILE A 594 -1.15 41.58 45.99
CA ILE A 594 -2.45 41.19 46.61
C ILE A 594 -2.35 41.23 48.12
N GLU A 595 -1.33 40.63 48.72
CA GLU A 595 -1.14 40.59 50.19
C GLU A 595 -1.03 42.00 50.79
N LYS A 596 -0.32 42.92 50.11
CA LYS A 596 -0.24 44.33 50.57
C LYS A 596 -1.60 45.05 50.47
N GLN A 597 -2.43 44.75 49.46
CA GLN A 597 -3.76 45.34 49.33
C GLN A 597 -4.73 44.79 50.38
N GLU A 598 -4.68 43.51 50.70
CA GLU A 598 -5.44 42.93 51.79
C GLU A 598 -5.10 43.61 53.13
N VAL A 599 -3.84 43.87 53.41
CA VAL A 599 -3.39 44.60 54.60
C VAL A 599 -3.86 46.06 54.61
N VAL A 600 -3.88 46.75 53.42
CA VAL A 600 -4.34 48.13 53.29
C VAL A 600 -5.86 48.23 53.28
N GLY A 601 -6.57 47.24 52.73
CA GLY A 601 -8.05 47.13 52.81
C GLY A 601 -8.59 47.04 54.24
N PHE A 602 -7.84 46.44 55.16
CA PHE A 602 -8.11 46.46 56.59
C PHE A 602 -7.85 47.84 57.23
N SER A 603 -7.12 48.73 56.56
CA SER A 603 -6.75 50.07 57.06
C SER A 603 -7.44 51.25 56.35
N GLY A 604 -8.38 51.04 55.49
CA GLY A 604 -9.33 52.08 54.99
C GLY A 604 -8.75 53.08 53.98
N ARG A 605 -7.77 52.74 53.13
CA ARG A 605 -7.26 53.59 52.02
C ARG A 605 -7.44 52.93 50.66
N GLN A 606 -7.80 53.75 49.61
CA GLN A 606 -8.03 53.35 48.23
C GLN A 606 -6.81 52.66 47.61
N PRO A 607 -6.97 51.67 46.74
CA PRO A 607 -5.89 50.89 46.13
C PRO A 607 -5.11 51.67 45.07
N ALA A 608 -3.77 51.50 45.12
CA ALA A 608 -2.88 51.99 44.09
C ALA A 608 -2.88 51.04 42.85
N SER A 609 -2.80 51.64 41.66
CA SER A 609 -2.66 50.92 40.38
C SER A 609 -1.42 50.03 40.37
N LEU A 610 -1.55 48.82 39.79
CA LEU A 610 -0.41 47.92 39.54
C LEU A 610 0.71 48.63 38.76
N PRO A 611 1.99 48.38 39.09
CA PRO A 611 3.09 48.84 38.28
C PRO A 611 3.05 48.11 36.94
N VAL A 612 2.84 48.84 35.87
CA VAL A 612 3.09 48.38 34.50
C VAL A 612 4.60 48.15 34.40
N PRO A 613 5.11 46.99 33.97
CA PRO A 613 6.54 46.83 33.76
C PRO A 613 7.02 47.85 32.70
N GLU A 614 7.89 48.79 33.12
CA GLU A 614 8.57 49.66 32.18
C GLU A 614 9.42 48.81 31.25
N THR A 615 9.06 48.79 30.00
CA THR A 615 9.92 48.30 28.93
C THR A 615 11.14 49.21 28.86
N LYS A 616 12.24 48.83 29.51
CA LYS A 616 13.53 49.48 29.29
C LYS A 616 13.94 49.24 27.85
N GLY A 617 13.75 50.23 27.00
CA GLY A 617 14.38 50.32 25.70
C GLY A 617 15.91 50.21 25.82
N PRO A 618 16.61 49.67 24.80
CA PRO A 618 18.04 49.51 24.83
C PRO A 618 18.70 50.87 25.01
N LYS A 619 19.59 50.99 26.03
CA LYS A 619 20.48 52.13 26.17
C LYS A 619 21.37 52.22 24.93
N ALA A 620 21.25 53.29 24.19
CA ALA A 620 22.22 53.67 23.21
C ALA A 620 23.54 54.03 23.95
N ASP A 621 24.53 53.19 23.84
CA ASP A 621 25.91 53.55 24.16
C ASP A 621 26.55 54.21 22.93
N LYS A 622 27.16 55.34 23.26
CA LYS A 622 27.91 56.14 22.33
C LYS A 622 29.19 55.47 21.86
#